data_4fbbf5946a1455ce1d71ccb0c1f570fb
#
_entry.id   4fbbf5946a1455ce1d71ccb0c1f570fb
#
_cell.length_a   1.000
_cell.length_b   1.000
_cell.length_c   1.000
_cell.angle_alpha   90.00
_cell.angle_beta   90.00
_cell.angle_gamma   90.00
#
_symmetry.space_group_name_H-M   'P 1'
#
loop_
_entity.id
_entity.type
_entity.pdbx_description
1 polymer ?
#
loop_
_entity_poly.entity_id
_entity_poly.type
_entity_poly.pdbx_seq_one_letter_code
_entity_poly.pdbx_strand_id
1 'polypeptide(L)'
;MNGFDPAAIRWHDEAGEPVACVEKLKVLGETLDELRQVAQDALEDAILMGCAEAQVRQVLRALVDGLANPYGVVPHDESVV
;
A
#
# COMPACT_ATOMS: atom_id res chain seq x y z
N MET A 1 2.27 -14.67 10.92
CA MET A 1 1.58 -14.02 9.82
C MET A 1 0.91 -12.75 10.29
N ASN A 2 1.14 -11.65 9.61
CA ASN A 2 0.47 -10.42 10.00
C ASN A 2 -0.99 -10.46 9.55
N GLY A 3 -1.80 -9.60 10.08
CA GLY A 3 -3.21 -9.56 9.77
C GLY A 3 -3.58 -8.58 8.65
N PHE A 4 -2.63 -8.26 7.77
CA PHE A 4 -2.92 -7.30 6.72
C PHE A 4 -3.97 -7.86 5.76
N ASP A 5 -5.06 -7.14 5.62
CA ASP A 5 -6.17 -7.50 4.75
C ASP A 5 -6.67 -6.22 4.06
N PRO A 6 -6.39 -6.05 2.77
CA PRO A 6 -6.83 -4.84 2.07
C PRO A 6 -8.34 -4.62 2.15
N ALA A 7 -9.13 -5.69 2.23
CA ALA A 7 -10.58 -5.56 2.28
C ALA A 7 -11.08 -4.99 3.60
N ALA A 8 -10.26 -5.03 4.66
CA ALA A 8 -10.65 -4.52 5.98
C ALA A 8 -10.35 -3.04 6.15
N ILE A 9 -9.67 -2.41 5.19
CA ILE A 9 -9.29 -1.00 5.31
C ILE A 9 -10.50 -0.12 5.04
N ARG A 10 -10.69 0.89 5.90
CA ARG A 10 -11.75 1.88 5.75
C ARG A 10 -11.15 3.16 5.18
N TRP A 11 -11.13 3.24 3.86
CA TRP A 11 -10.53 4.38 3.18
C TRP A 11 -11.39 5.64 3.34
N HIS A 12 -10.73 6.77 3.48
CA HIS A 12 -11.41 8.07 3.52
C HIS A 12 -10.56 9.07 2.74
N ASP A 13 -11.22 10.16 2.31
CA ASP A 13 -10.52 11.22 1.59
C ASP A 13 -9.89 12.20 2.58
N GLU A 14 -9.30 13.29 2.05
CA GLU A 14 -8.61 14.27 2.90
C GLU A 14 -9.54 14.97 3.86
N ALA A 15 -10.83 15.05 3.54
CA ALA A 15 -11.83 15.66 4.41
C ALA A 15 -12.40 14.68 5.44
N GLY A 16 -11.94 13.43 5.42
CA GLY A 16 -12.42 12.40 6.35
C GLY A 16 -13.68 11.69 5.89
N GLU A 17 -14.14 11.96 4.66
CA GLU A 17 -15.34 11.31 4.13
C GLU A 17 -15.01 9.93 3.60
N PRO A 18 -15.86 8.92 3.80
CA PRO A 18 -15.58 7.57 3.33
C PRO A 18 -15.49 7.52 1.81
N VAL A 19 -14.50 6.79 1.31
CA VAL A 19 -14.44 6.46 -0.10
C VAL A 19 -15.30 5.21 -0.29
N ALA A 20 -16.42 5.36 -0.99
CA ALA A 20 -17.42 4.30 -1.09
C ALA A 20 -17.58 3.73 -2.49
N CYS A 21 -16.82 4.19 -3.47
CA CYS A 21 -16.90 3.68 -4.83
C CYS A 21 -16.36 2.25 -4.87
N VAL A 22 -17.24 1.30 -5.16
CA VAL A 22 -16.89 -0.12 -5.13
C VAL A 22 -15.78 -0.44 -6.11
N GLU A 23 -15.82 0.16 -7.31
CA GLU A 23 -14.78 -0.10 -8.31
C GLU A 23 -13.42 0.42 -7.89
N LYS A 24 -13.38 1.61 -7.29
CA LYS A 24 -12.12 2.16 -6.79
C LYS A 24 -11.54 1.30 -5.68
N LEU A 25 -12.39 0.85 -4.77
CA LEU A 25 -11.97 0.03 -3.65
C LEU A 25 -11.46 -1.33 -4.13
N LYS A 26 -12.11 -1.89 -5.14
CA LYS A 26 -11.68 -3.16 -5.70
C LYS A 26 -10.29 -3.04 -6.34
N VAL A 27 -10.09 -2.02 -7.16
CA VAL A 27 -8.81 -1.81 -7.83
C VAL A 27 -7.70 -1.58 -6.80
N LEU A 28 -7.97 -0.75 -5.80
CA LEU A 28 -6.99 -0.45 -4.77
C LEU A 28 -6.63 -1.70 -3.98
N GLY A 29 -7.63 -2.51 -3.64
CA GLY A 29 -7.40 -3.76 -2.92
C GLY A 29 -6.54 -4.73 -3.71
N GLU A 30 -6.79 -4.84 -5.01
CA GLU A 30 -6.00 -5.73 -5.87
C GLU A 30 -4.56 -5.25 -5.99
N THR A 31 -4.37 -3.93 -6.12
CA THR A 31 -3.04 -3.35 -6.19
C THR A 31 -2.25 -3.61 -4.92
N LEU A 32 -2.89 -3.42 -3.76
CA LEU A 32 -2.22 -3.65 -2.48
C LEU A 32 -1.89 -5.13 -2.27
N ASP A 33 -2.73 -6.03 -2.77
CA ASP A 33 -2.47 -7.45 -2.68
C ASP A 33 -1.22 -7.82 -3.50
N GLU A 34 -1.12 -7.27 -4.70
CA GLU A 34 0.06 -7.48 -5.55
C GLU A 34 1.31 -6.90 -4.91
N LEU A 35 1.21 -5.70 -4.37
CA LEU A 35 2.34 -5.06 -3.71
C LEU A 35 2.79 -5.87 -2.50
N ARG A 36 1.84 -6.37 -1.71
CA ARG A 36 2.17 -7.19 -0.56
C ARG A 36 2.95 -8.43 -0.98
N GLN A 37 2.54 -9.07 -2.08
CA GLN A 37 3.23 -10.26 -2.55
C GLN A 37 4.66 -9.95 -2.98
N VAL A 38 4.85 -8.84 -3.72
CA VAL A 38 6.20 -8.43 -4.14
C VAL A 38 7.07 -8.11 -2.93
N ALA A 39 6.52 -7.39 -1.97
CA ALA A 39 7.27 -7.04 -0.76
C ALA A 39 7.61 -8.28 0.06
N GLN A 40 6.69 -9.24 0.14
CA GLN A 40 6.92 -10.49 0.86
C GLN A 40 8.07 -11.27 0.20
N ASP A 41 8.05 -11.36 -1.13
CA ASP A 41 9.10 -12.05 -1.86
C ASP A 41 10.45 -11.37 -1.65
N ALA A 42 10.48 -10.05 -1.66
CA ALA A 42 11.71 -9.29 -1.44
C ALA A 42 12.28 -9.55 -0.05
N LEU A 43 11.42 -9.60 0.96
CA LEU A 43 11.85 -9.88 2.32
C LEU A 43 12.45 -11.28 2.43
N GLU A 44 11.76 -12.26 1.87
CA GLU A 44 12.22 -13.65 1.93
C GLU A 44 13.56 -13.82 1.21
N ASP A 45 13.65 -13.25 0.01
CA ASP A 45 14.89 -13.35 -0.78
C ASP A 45 16.07 -12.72 -0.07
N ALA A 46 15.86 -11.55 0.53
CA ALA A 46 16.93 -10.85 1.23
C ALA A 46 17.40 -11.65 2.45
N ILE A 47 16.48 -12.26 3.18
CA ILE A 47 16.83 -13.09 4.32
C ILE A 47 17.63 -14.30 3.86
N LEU A 48 17.21 -14.93 2.77
CA LEU A 48 17.95 -16.08 2.23
C LEU A 48 19.35 -15.69 1.75
N MET A 49 19.53 -14.45 1.34
CA MET A 49 20.85 -13.95 0.94
C MET A 49 21.71 -13.55 2.14
N GLY A 50 21.19 -13.62 3.35
CA GLY A 50 21.95 -13.32 4.54
C GLY A 50 21.74 -11.91 5.10
N CYS A 51 20.77 -11.15 4.57
CA CYS A 51 20.48 -9.82 5.11
C CYS A 51 19.70 -9.93 6.41
N ALA A 52 19.95 -8.99 7.32
CA ALA A 52 19.23 -8.94 8.58
C ALA A 52 17.77 -8.52 8.32
N GLU A 53 16.85 -9.26 8.90
CA GLU A 53 15.41 -8.98 8.69
C GLU A 53 15.04 -7.56 9.09
N ALA A 54 15.55 -7.08 10.24
CA ALA A 54 15.22 -5.74 10.71
C ALA A 54 15.67 -4.67 9.72
N GLN A 55 16.82 -4.86 9.10
CA GLN A 55 17.33 -3.91 8.12
C GLN A 55 16.47 -3.94 6.85
N VAL A 56 16.07 -5.13 6.38
CA VAL A 56 15.24 -5.24 5.20
C VAL A 56 13.90 -4.53 5.42
N ARG A 57 13.30 -4.73 6.59
CA ARG A 57 12.05 -4.04 6.90
C ARG A 57 12.23 -2.54 6.94
N GLN A 58 13.36 -2.06 7.49
CA GLN A 58 13.66 -0.64 7.53
C GLN A 58 13.79 -0.06 6.11
N VAL A 59 14.46 -0.79 5.22
CA VAL A 59 14.62 -0.37 3.83
C VAL A 59 13.27 -0.30 3.12
N LEU A 60 12.41 -1.28 3.34
CA LEU A 60 11.07 -1.28 2.75
C LEU A 60 10.23 -0.11 3.26
N ARG A 61 10.33 0.21 4.55
CA ARG A 61 9.64 1.39 5.09
C ARG A 61 10.17 2.68 4.47
N ALA A 62 11.48 2.79 4.32
CA ALA A 62 12.09 3.97 3.72
C ALA A 62 11.67 4.12 2.26
N LEU A 63 11.56 3.00 1.55
CA LEU A 63 11.09 3.01 0.17
C LEU A 63 9.69 3.60 0.09
N VAL A 64 8.79 3.14 0.95
CA VAL A 64 7.41 3.63 0.97
C VAL A 64 7.37 5.12 1.33
N ASP A 65 8.13 5.51 2.34
CA ASP A 65 8.17 6.91 2.78
C ASP A 65 8.74 7.82 1.72
N GLY A 66 9.58 7.30 0.84
CA GLY A 66 10.20 8.08 -0.24
C GLY A 66 9.33 8.25 -1.47
N LEU A 67 8.15 7.61 -1.51
CA LEU A 67 7.25 7.77 -2.64
C LEU A 67 6.70 9.19 -2.65
N ALA A 68 6.60 9.76 -3.87
CA ALA A 68 6.17 11.14 -4.01
C ALA A 68 4.76 11.20 -4.56
N ASN A 69 3.99 12.17 -4.07
CA ASN A 69 2.66 12.45 -4.60
C ASN A 69 2.77 13.64 -5.57
N PRO A 70 2.75 13.41 -6.89
CA PRO A 70 2.88 14.48 -7.86
C PRO A 70 1.59 15.27 -8.06
N TYR A 71 0.49 14.86 -7.42
CA TYR A 71 -0.83 15.46 -7.67
C TYR A 71 -1.28 16.43 -6.58
N GLY A 72 -0.59 16.45 -5.42
CA GLY A 72 -1.07 17.20 -4.27
C GLY A 72 -2.34 16.57 -3.73
N VAL A 73 -3.27 17.40 -3.21
CA VAL A 73 -4.55 16.92 -2.72
C VAL A 73 -5.52 16.80 -3.88
N VAL A 74 -6.03 15.59 -4.10
CA VAL A 74 -6.99 15.32 -5.17
C VAL A 74 -8.40 15.25 -4.56
N PRO A 75 -9.36 16.03 -5.08
CA PRO A 75 -10.73 15.97 -4.55
C PRO A 75 -11.33 14.58 -4.74
N HIS A 76 -12.22 14.20 -3.80
CA HIS A 76 -12.95 12.94 -3.90
C HIS A 76 -14.07 13.14 -4.93
N ASP A 77 -13.75 12.91 -6.20
CA ASP A 77 -14.63 13.14 -7.32
C ASP A 77 -14.66 11.91 -8.22
N GLU A 78 -15.83 11.35 -8.42
CA GLU A 78 -15.99 10.13 -9.20
C GLU A 78 -15.53 10.31 -10.64
N SER A 79 -15.62 11.51 -11.18
CA SER A 79 -15.21 11.77 -12.57
C SER A 79 -13.71 11.72 -12.77
N VAL A 80 -12.94 11.71 -11.71
CA VAL A 80 -11.48 11.71 -11.78
C VAL A 80 -10.91 10.34 -12.12
N VAL A 81 -11.67 9.31 -11.93
CA VAL A 81 -11.21 7.93 -12.19
C VAL A 81 -11.04 7.61 -13.69
#